data_07a48c6eba703f2ea4c8fa6608fab0ab
#
_entry.id   07a48c6eba703f2ea4c8fa6608fab0ab
#
_cell.length_a   1.000
_cell.length_b   1.000
_cell.length_c   1.000
_cell.angle_alpha   90.00
_cell.angle_beta   90.00
_cell.angle_gamma   90.00
#
_symmetry.space_group_name_H-M   'P 1'
#
loop_
_entity.id
_entity.type
_entity.pdbx_description
1 polymer ?
#
loop_
_entity_poly.entity_id
_entity_poly.type
_entity_poly.pdbx_seq_one_letter_code
_entity_poly.pdbx_strand_id
1 'polypeptide(L)'
;MKNIRNNVIDVLKQCNDPELPIDLWNLGLIYDLKINEEGEKFSVDILMSLTTPGCTMGQYMIEDIKSKMSSIESISRVDVELTFDPPWSPEMMTEEGKVKLGL
;
A
#
# COMPACT_ATOMS: atom_id res chain seq x y z
N MET A 1 12.42 3.28 19.87
CA MET A 1 12.43 4.15 18.70
C MET A 1 11.47 3.59 17.65
N LYS A 2 10.57 4.42 17.14
CA LYS A 2 9.61 3.94 16.14
C LYS A 2 10.32 3.69 14.81
N ASN A 3 10.03 2.55 14.22
CA ASN A 3 10.53 2.21 12.91
C ASN A 3 9.62 2.85 11.85
N ILE A 4 10.20 3.71 11.00
CA ILE A 4 9.42 4.39 9.96
C ILE A 4 8.73 3.39 9.03
N ARG A 5 9.40 2.27 8.74
CA ARG A 5 8.80 1.23 7.91
C ARG A 5 7.51 0.68 8.51
N ASN A 6 7.51 0.44 9.82
CA ASN A 6 6.31 -0.03 10.50
C ASN A 6 5.19 0.99 10.46
N ASN A 7 5.53 2.28 10.57
CA ASN A 7 4.52 3.34 10.46
C ASN A 7 3.91 3.37 9.07
N VAL A 8 4.73 3.20 8.03
CA VAL A 8 4.25 3.16 6.65
C VAL A 8 3.34 1.95 6.44
N ILE A 9 3.75 0.78 6.92
CA ILE A 9 2.95 -0.44 6.80
C ILE A 9 1.61 -0.27 7.52
N ASP A 10 1.63 0.33 8.71
CA ASP A 10 0.39 0.58 9.45
C ASP A 10 -0.58 1.46 8.68
N VAL A 11 -0.06 2.46 7.96
CA VAL A 11 -0.91 3.30 7.12
C VAL A 11 -1.50 2.49 5.97
N LEU A 12 -0.69 1.64 5.33
CA LEU A 12 -1.17 0.79 4.24
C LEU A 12 -2.25 -0.19 4.72
N LYS A 13 -2.18 -0.61 5.97
CA LYS A 13 -3.22 -1.46 6.57
C LYS A 13 -4.51 -0.69 6.86
N GLN A 14 -4.48 0.63 6.78
CA GLN A 14 -5.67 1.47 6.93
C GLN A 14 -6.29 1.84 5.60
N CYS A 15 -5.65 1.49 4.49
CA CYS A 15 -6.16 1.75 3.15
C CYS A 15 -6.84 0.48 2.65
N ASN A 16 -8.11 0.57 2.31
CA ASN A 16 -8.90 -0.58 1.89
C ASN A 16 -9.16 -0.57 0.39
N ASP A 17 -9.23 -1.78 -0.18
CA ASP A 17 -9.67 -1.94 -1.54
C ASP A 17 -11.18 -1.62 -1.58
N PRO A 18 -11.65 -0.84 -2.58
CA PRO A 18 -13.07 -0.50 -2.64
C PRO A 18 -13.98 -1.69 -2.97
N GLU A 19 -13.43 -2.76 -3.52
CA GLU A 19 -14.22 -3.92 -3.91
C GLU A 19 -14.16 -5.07 -2.89
N LEU A 20 -13.09 -5.13 -2.09
CA LEU A 20 -12.90 -6.22 -1.13
C LEU A 20 -12.74 -5.63 0.27
N PRO A 21 -13.31 -6.28 1.29
CA PRO A 21 -13.27 -5.75 2.67
C PRO A 21 -11.93 -6.04 3.36
N ILE A 22 -10.83 -5.78 2.68
CA ILE A 22 -9.48 -6.03 3.20
C ILE A 22 -8.56 -4.89 2.80
N ASP A 23 -7.61 -4.59 3.68
CA ASP A 23 -6.62 -3.56 3.42
C ASP A 23 -5.62 -3.97 2.35
N LEU A 24 -4.97 -2.97 1.77
CA LEU A 24 -4.05 -3.17 0.64
C LEU A 24 -2.84 -4.03 1.01
N TRP A 25 -2.37 -3.91 2.25
CA TRP A 25 -1.21 -4.68 2.69
C TRP A 25 -1.52 -6.18 2.73
N ASN A 26 -2.63 -6.54 3.37
CA ASN A 26 -3.01 -7.94 3.50
C ASN A 26 -3.52 -8.55 2.20
N LEU A 27 -3.98 -7.72 1.26
CA LEU A 27 -4.33 -8.21 -0.09
C LEU A 27 -3.10 -8.60 -0.90
N GLY A 28 -1.91 -8.14 -0.48
CA GLY A 28 -0.71 -8.42 -1.25
C GLY A 28 -0.57 -7.54 -2.47
N LEU A 29 -1.21 -6.38 -2.48
CA LEU A 29 -1.13 -5.44 -3.60
C LEU A 29 0.15 -4.61 -3.59
N ILE A 30 0.85 -4.56 -2.47
CA ILE A 30 2.08 -3.79 -2.36
C ILE A 30 3.23 -4.71 -2.75
N TYR A 31 3.76 -4.50 -3.97
CA TYR A 31 4.80 -5.34 -4.52
C TYR A 31 6.20 -4.92 -4.09
N ASP A 32 6.41 -3.65 -3.87
CA ASP A 32 7.69 -3.14 -3.42
C ASP A 32 7.47 -1.90 -2.56
N LEU A 33 8.31 -1.74 -1.57
CA LEU A 33 8.24 -0.61 -0.66
C LEU A 33 9.66 -0.18 -0.35
N LYS A 34 10.02 1.03 -0.81
CA LYS A 34 11.33 1.60 -0.57
C LYS A 34 11.20 2.85 0.27
N ILE A 35 12.02 2.94 1.30
CA ILE A 35 12.06 4.11 2.16
C ILE A 35 13.47 4.68 2.08
N ASN A 36 13.57 5.93 1.64
CA ASN A 36 14.84 6.62 1.46
C ASN A 36 14.98 7.73 2.48
N GLU A 37 16.16 7.83 3.07
CA GLU A 37 16.45 8.88 4.03
C GLU A 37 16.85 10.15 3.27
N GLU A 38 16.17 11.27 3.58
CA GLU A 38 16.45 12.57 2.95
C GLU A 38 16.59 13.63 4.05
N GLY A 39 17.79 13.76 4.58
CA GLY A 39 18.05 14.66 5.70
C GLY A 39 17.34 14.14 6.96
N GLU A 40 16.49 14.96 7.52
CA GLU A 40 15.73 14.59 8.71
C GLU A 40 14.42 13.88 8.40
N LYS A 41 14.08 13.77 7.11
CA LYS A 41 12.84 13.17 6.68
C LYS A 41 13.08 11.99 5.77
N PHE A 42 12.00 11.33 5.40
CA PHE A 42 12.05 10.16 4.53
C PHE A 42 11.16 10.35 3.32
N SER A 43 11.58 9.79 2.19
CA SER A 43 10.69 9.64 1.05
C SER A 43 10.29 8.18 0.94
N VAL A 44 9.09 7.92 0.44
CA VAL A 44 8.53 6.58 0.33
C VAL A 44 8.16 6.31 -1.11
N ASP A 45 8.67 5.22 -1.66
CA ASP A 45 8.32 4.78 -3.01
C ASP A 45 7.57 3.46 -2.90
N ILE A 46 6.38 3.42 -3.46
CA ILE A 46 5.51 2.24 -3.40
C ILE A 46 5.21 1.76 -4.81
N LEU A 47 5.43 0.47 -5.05
CA LEU A 47 5.01 -0.19 -6.27
C LEU A 47 3.85 -1.10 -5.92
N MET A 48 2.69 -0.88 -6.52
CA MET A 48 1.50 -1.65 -6.19
C MET A 48 0.73 -2.08 -7.42
N SER A 49 -0.13 -3.06 -7.22
CA SER A 49 -1.03 -3.52 -8.27
C SER A 49 -2.48 -3.32 -7.82
N LEU A 50 -3.41 -3.69 -8.69
CA LEU A 50 -4.84 -3.65 -8.39
C LEU A 50 -5.41 -5.06 -8.55
N THR A 51 -6.51 -5.34 -7.87
CA THR A 51 -7.17 -6.64 -7.98
C THR A 51 -7.80 -6.83 -9.36
N THR A 52 -8.16 -5.73 -10.04
CA THR A 52 -8.74 -5.77 -11.37
C THR A 52 -7.98 -4.80 -12.28
N PRO A 53 -7.34 -5.27 -13.36
CA PRO A 53 -6.64 -4.39 -14.30
C PRO A 53 -7.57 -3.37 -14.94
N GLY A 54 -7.04 -2.17 -15.17
CA GLY A 54 -7.80 -1.10 -15.82
C GLY A 54 -8.84 -0.43 -14.94
N CYS A 55 -8.80 -0.70 -13.66
CA CYS A 55 -9.76 -0.13 -12.72
C CYS A 55 -9.51 1.38 -12.53
N THR A 56 -10.57 2.19 -12.66
CA THR A 56 -10.48 3.63 -12.43
C THR A 56 -10.26 3.96 -10.95
N MET A 57 -10.49 3.00 -10.07
CA MET A 57 -10.29 3.18 -8.64
C MET A 57 -8.82 3.28 -8.25
N GLY A 58 -7.91 2.96 -9.17
CA GLY A 58 -6.48 3.07 -8.90
C GLY A 58 -6.07 4.47 -8.47
N GLN A 59 -6.60 5.50 -9.14
CA GLN A 59 -6.28 6.87 -8.78
C GLN A 59 -6.81 7.22 -7.39
N TYR A 60 -8.00 6.75 -7.07
CA TYR A 60 -8.56 6.93 -5.74
C TYR A 60 -7.69 6.29 -4.66
N MET A 61 -7.23 5.07 -4.91
CA MET A 61 -6.39 4.36 -3.96
C MET A 61 -5.05 5.06 -3.76
N ILE A 62 -4.46 5.57 -4.83
CA ILE A 62 -3.21 6.33 -4.75
C ILE A 62 -3.39 7.59 -3.90
N GLU A 63 -4.46 8.33 -4.15
CA GLU A 63 -4.74 9.54 -3.39
C GLU A 63 -5.01 9.25 -1.92
N ASP A 64 -5.71 8.15 -1.63
CA ASP A 64 -5.98 7.74 -0.27
C ASP A 64 -4.68 7.42 0.48
N ILE A 65 -3.78 6.68 -0.17
CA ILE A 65 -2.47 6.36 0.40
C ILE A 65 -1.69 7.65 0.70
N LYS A 66 -1.60 8.54 -0.29
CA LYS A 66 -0.86 9.79 -0.13
C LYS A 66 -1.44 10.66 0.97
N SER A 67 -2.76 10.74 1.03
CA SER A 67 -3.45 11.54 2.05
C SER A 67 -3.15 11.03 3.45
N LYS A 68 -3.25 9.72 3.64
CA LYS A 68 -2.98 9.11 4.95
C LYS A 68 -1.51 9.16 5.33
N MET A 69 -0.61 8.99 4.36
CA MET A 69 0.82 9.11 4.60
C MET A 69 1.24 10.53 4.98
N SER A 70 0.53 11.53 4.49
CA SER A 70 0.86 12.92 4.79
C SER A 70 0.67 13.27 6.27
N SER A 71 -0.03 12.44 7.02
CA SER A 71 -0.19 12.63 8.46
C SER A 71 1.09 12.28 9.24
N ILE A 72 2.05 11.62 8.59
CA ILE A 72 3.33 11.28 9.21
C ILE A 72 4.32 12.41 8.92
N GLU A 73 4.67 13.16 9.96
CA GLU A 73 5.53 14.35 9.80
C GLU A 73 6.91 14.03 9.23
N SER A 74 7.43 12.85 9.52
CA SER A 74 8.77 12.48 9.08
C SER A 74 8.82 12.07 7.61
N ILE A 75 7.68 11.99 6.92
CA ILE A 75 7.64 11.68 5.49
C ILE A 75 7.54 12.97 4.69
N SER A 76 8.50 13.20 3.79
CA SER A 76 8.54 14.39 2.95
C SER A 76 7.83 14.18 1.62
N ARG A 77 7.84 12.95 1.12
CA ARG A 77 7.28 12.64 -0.19
C ARG A 77 6.85 11.19 -0.26
N VAL A 78 5.74 10.94 -0.96
CA VAL A 78 5.26 9.60 -1.24
C VAL A 78 4.99 9.50 -2.74
N ASP A 79 5.63 8.52 -3.38
CA ASP A 79 5.39 8.22 -4.79
C ASP A 79 4.78 6.83 -4.88
N VAL A 80 3.68 6.72 -5.62
CA VAL A 80 2.99 5.44 -5.81
C VAL A 80 2.94 5.15 -7.30
N GLU A 81 3.47 4.00 -7.71
CA GLU A 81 3.46 3.55 -9.08
C GLU A 81 2.62 2.30 -9.20
N LEU A 82 1.80 2.23 -10.24
CA LEU A 82 0.97 1.05 -10.51
C LEU A 82 1.66 0.13 -11.49
N THR A 83 1.54 -1.16 -11.25
CA THR A 83 2.01 -2.18 -12.18
C THR A 83 0.98 -3.30 -12.24
N PHE A 84 0.90 -3.98 -13.37
CA PHE A 84 0.05 -5.15 -13.53
C PHE A 84 0.88 -6.38 -13.90
N ASP A 85 2.18 -6.31 -13.65
CA ASP A 85 3.12 -7.41 -13.92
C ASP A 85 3.97 -7.67 -12.69
N PRO A 86 3.83 -8.84 -12.05
CA PRO A 86 2.87 -9.90 -12.37
C PRO A 86 1.44 -9.50 -12.00
N PRO A 87 0.42 -10.06 -12.67
CA PRO A 87 -0.95 -9.77 -12.29
C PRO A 87 -1.24 -10.31 -10.89
N TRP A 88 -2.04 -9.54 -10.15
CA TRP A 88 -2.39 -9.95 -8.79
C TRP A 88 -3.25 -11.22 -8.80
N SER A 89 -3.04 -12.06 -7.80
CA SER A 89 -3.88 -13.23 -7.57
C SER A 89 -4.11 -13.41 -6.06
N PRO A 90 -5.18 -14.12 -5.66
CA PRO A 90 -5.46 -14.34 -4.24
C PRO A 90 -4.33 -15.05 -3.49
N GLU A 91 -3.47 -15.77 -4.20
CA GLU A 91 -2.33 -16.44 -3.58
C GLU A 91 -1.31 -15.48 -3.00
N MET A 92 -1.33 -14.23 -3.46
CA MET A 92 -0.43 -13.18 -2.98
C MET A 92 -0.85 -12.60 -1.64
N MET A 93 -2.05 -12.90 -1.18
CA MET A 93 -2.56 -12.40 0.09
C MET A 93 -1.76 -12.97 1.26
N THR A 94 -1.70 -12.17 2.34
CA THR A 94 -1.13 -12.67 3.59
C THR A 94 -2.07 -13.72 4.20
N GLU A 95 -1.55 -14.50 5.15
CA GLU A 95 -2.37 -15.46 5.86
C GLU A 95 -3.56 -14.78 6.56
N GLU A 96 -3.30 -13.63 7.17
CA GLU A 96 -4.34 -12.85 7.83
C GLU A 96 -5.42 -12.41 6.82
N GLY A 97 -5.00 -11.99 5.64
CA GLY A 97 -5.94 -11.58 4.59
C GLY A 97 -6.79 -12.74 4.11
N LYS A 98 -6.18 -13.91 3.94
CA LYS A 98 -6.93 -15.10 3.52
C LYS A 98 -7.96 -15.51 4.54
N VAL A 99 -7.61 -15.45 5.82
CA VAL A 99 -8.54 -15.77 6.90
C VAL A 99 -9.74 -14.83 6.89
N LYS A 100 -9.51 -13.54 6.69
CA LYS A 100 -10.57 -12.55 6.64
C LYS A 100 -11.57 -12.78 5.50
N LEU A 101 -11.09 -13.30 4.37
CA LEU A 101 -11.94 -13.61 3.22
C LEU A 101 -12.51 -15.03 3.25
N GLY A 102 -12.10 -15.84 4.23
CA GLY A 102 -12.56 -17.21 4.33
C GLY A 102 -11.89 -18.16 3.36
N LEU A 103 -10.70 -17.83 2.93
CA LEU A 103 -9.96 -18.67 1.99
C LEU A 103 -9.08 -19.71 2.70
#